data_4ea6bfc42b2b5ccd9167b0db09d0d4f3
#
_entry.id   4ea6bfc42b2b5ccd9167b0db09d0d4f3
#
_cell.length_a   1.000
_cell.length_b   1.000
_cell.length_c   1.000
_cell.angle_alpha   90.00
_cell.angle_beta   90.00
_cell.angle_gamma   90.00
#
_symmetry.space_group_name_H-M   'P 1'
#
loop_
_entity.id
_entity.type
_entity.pdbx_description
1 polymer ?
#
loop_
_entity_poly.entity_id
_entity_poly.type
_entity_poly.pdbx_seq_one_letter_code
_entity_poly.pdbx_strand_id
1 'polypeptide(L)'
;MRLGISTACFYPQPLEETIDRIASLGFSVIEIFFNTESEYDPSFLDTLKRSTDRNGIEIISIHPYTSLMEGMLLFSNYARRTEDGLTQYRKYMRAAARLGAQYLTFHGERFMAQETLFEHMERTYEVYHTLCDMAQQEGITLTQENVAWCKSRDPEYLRLLTEQVPELRYTLDIKQANRAGQHWSAYLDVMGNRLRNIHINDYDTTHSCLLPGEGSMDYDLLMQSLKRYQYDHQMLIEVYSANFSDDSQVQCAGDLLRAKLY
;
A
#
# COMPACT_ATOMS: atom_id res chain seq x y z
N MET A 1 -11.93 13.22 -1.30
CA MET A 1 -11.18 12.00 -1.64
C MET A 1 -10.56 12.14 -3.03
N ARG A 2 -9.35 11.59 -3.30
CA ARG A 2 -8.64 11.70 -4.59
C ARG A 2 -8.36 10.32 -5.17
N LEU A 3 -8.47 10.18 -6.49
CA LEU A 3 -8.11 8.96 -7.21
C LEU A 3 -6.68 9.06 -7.74
N GLY A 4 -5.93 7.99 -7.55
CA GLY A 4 -4.58 7.80 -8.09
C GLY A 4 -4.38 6.38 -8.62
N ILE A 5 -3.13 6.04 -8.88
CA ILE A 5 -2.73 4.73 -9.40
C ILE A 5 -1.35 4.34 -8.85
N SER A 6 -1.14 3.04 -8.58
CA SER A 6 0.17 2.50 -8.24
C SER A 6 0.99 2.23 -9.51
N THR A 7 2.29 2.54 -9.49
CA THR A 7 3.22 2.16 -10.57
C THR A 7 3.35 0.65 -10.73
N ALA A 8 3.00 -0.13 -9.70
CA ALA A 8 2.93 -1.60 -9.77
C ALA A 8 2.05 -2.12 -10.91
N CYS A 9 1.02 -1.34 -11.32
CA CYS A 9 0.14 -1.69 -12.44
C CYS A 9 0.89 -1.88 -13.77
N PHE A 10 2.06 -1.27 -13.91
CA PHE A 10 2.80 -1.23 -15.17
C PHE A 10 4.07 -2.10 -15.15
N TYR A 11 4.32 -2.82 -14.05
CA TYR A 11 5.45 -3.75 -14.00
C TYR A 11 5.40 -4.76 -15.16
N PRO A 12 6.50 -5.03 -15.89
CA PRO A 12 7.90 -4.68 -15.61
C PRO A 12 8.41 -3.41 -16.34
N GLN A 13 7.56 -2.46 -16.70
CA GLN A 13 8.01 -1.20 -17.30
C GLN A 13 8.87 -0.42 -16.29
N PRO A 14 10.04 0.18 -16.72
CA PRO A 14 10.86 1.02 -15.84
C PRO A 14 10.08 2.18 -15.22
N LEU A 15 10.38 2.50 -13.95
CA LEU A 15 9.66 3.53 -13.21
C LEU A 15 9.71 4.92 -13.89
N GLU A 16 10.85 5.30 -14.42
CA GLU A 16 11.06 6.59 -15.10
C GLU A 16 10.19 6.75 -16.34
N GLU A 17 9.86 5.66 -17.04
CA GLU A 17 8.96 5.65 -18.19
C GLU A 17 7.49 5.58 -17.76
N THR A 18 7.23 4.89 -16.64
CA THR A 18 5.87 4.69 -16.09
C THR A 18 5.23 6.01 -15.67
N ILE A 19 6.00 6.97 -15.14
CA ILE A 19 5.49 8.27 -14.69
C ILE A 19 4.88 9.06 -15.85
N ASP A 20 5.57 9.15 -16.99
CA ASP A 20 5.08 9.87 -18.18
C ASP A 20 3.83 9.19 -18.75
N ARG A 21 3.77 7.85 -18.74
CA ARG A 21 2.58 7.08 -19.13
C ARG A 21 1.39 7.37 -18.20
N ILE A 22 1.58 7.34 -16.89
CA ILE A 22 0.53 7.64 -15.90
C ILE A 22 -0.01 9.05 -16.09
N ALA A 23 0.85 10.03 -16.35
CA ALA A 23 0.44 11.40 -16.67
C ALA A 23 -0.48 11.45 -17.90
N SER A 24 -0.13 10.71 -18.97
CA SER A 24 -0.93 10.63 -20.19
C SER A 24 -2.32 9.99 -19.97
N LEU A 25 -2.44 9.15 -18.95
CA LEU A 25 -3.71 8.52 -18.52
C LEU A 25 -4.59 9.45 -17.66
N GLY A 26 -4.10 10.66 -17.34
CA GLY A 26 -4.85 11.65 -16.58
C GLY A 26 -4.86 11.42 -15.06
N PHE A 27 -3.89 10.68 -14.53
CA PHE A 27 -3.68 10.57 -13.08
C PHE A 27 -2.64 11.57 -12.59
N SER A 28 -2.94 12.22 -11.46
CA SER A 28 -2.06 13.19 -10.82
C SER A 28 -1.62 12.78 -9.40
N VAL A 29 -2.04 11.62 -8.93
CA VAL A 29 -1.66 11.05 -7.63
C VAL A 29 -1.17 9.65 -7.84
N ILE A 30 0.01 9.32 -7.30
CA ILE A 30 0.61 7.99 -7.47
C ILE A 30 1.17 7.42 -6.18
N GLU A 31 1.24 6.09 -6.15
CA GLU A 31 2.16 5.34 -5.32
C GLU A 31 3.34 4.86 -6.17
N ILE A 32 4.56 5.02 -5.68
CA ILE A 32 5.74 4.42 -6.29
C ILE A 32 5.98 3.03 -5.69
N PHE A 33 5.80 1.98 -6.48
CA PHE A 33 6.26 0.64 -6.14
C PHE A 33 7.70 0.49 -6.64
N PHE A 34 8.65 0.43 -5.73
CA PHE A 34 10.05 0.19 -6.05
C PHE A 34 10.27 -1.29 -6.39
N ASN A 35 11.06 -1.57 -7.41
CA ASN A 35 11.28 -2.93 -7.91
C ASN A 35 12.68 -3.46 -7.56
N THR A 36 13.63 -2.60 -7.22
CA THR A 36 15.03 -2.98 -6.96
C THR A 36 15.75 -2.00 -6.05
N GLU A 37 16.85 -2.45 -5.48
CA GLU A 37 17.69 -1.67 -4.55
C GLU A 37 18.28 -0.41 -5.19
N SER A 38 18.68 -0.47 -6.46
CA SER A 38 19.29 0.68 -7.17
C SER A 38 18.30 1.83 -7.42
N GLU A 39 17.00 1.58 -7.37
CA GLU A 39 15.97 2.63 -7.50
C GLU A 39 15.93 3.56 -6.27
N TYR A 40 16.55 3.17 -5.16
CA TYR A 40 16.72 4.03 -3.97
C TYR A 40 17.97 4.91 -4.03
N ASP A 41 18.76 4.85 -5.09
CA ASP A 41 19.92 5.72 -5.23
C ASP A 41 19.50 7.18 -5.36
N PRO A 42 20.19 8.12 -4.69
CA PRO A 42 19.81 9.54 -4.69
C PRO A 42 19.63 10.14 -6.08
N SER A 43 20.48 9.75 -7.04
CA SER A 43 20.40 10.23 -8.43
C SER A 43 19.16 9.74 -9.15
N PHE A 44 18.71 8.50 -8.87
CA PHE A 44 17.50 7.95 -9.44
C PHE A 44 16.25 8.59 -8.80
N LEU A 45 16.24 8.77 -7.47
CA LEU A 45 15.16 9.49 -6.78
C LEU A 45 14.99 10.92 -7.32
N ASP A 46 16.10 11.63 -7.61
CA ASP A 46 16.05 12.97 -8.22
C ASP A 46 15.49 12.93 -9.65
N THR A 47 15.73 11.85 -10.38
CA THR A 47 15.15 11.66 -11.72
C THR A 47 13.65 11.44 -11.63
N LEU A 48 13.18 10.58 -10.71
CA LEU A 48 11.75 10.39 -10.46
C LEU A 48 11.08 11.69 -10.02
N LYS A 49 11.69 12.41 -9.07
CA LYS A 49 11.15 13.69 -8.57
C LYS A 49 11.01 14.73 -9.69
N ARG A 50 12.02 14.88 -10.53
CA ARG A 50 11.94 15.80 -11.69
C ARG A 50 10.85 15.39 -12.67
N SER A 51 10.66 14.07 -12.91
CA SER A 51 9.62 13.59 -13.82
C SER A 51 8.23 13.85 -13.26
N THR A 52 8.00 13.57 -11.97
CA THR A 52 6.71 13.84 -11.30
C THR A 52 6.42 15.34 -11.25
N ASP A 53 7.40 16.19 -10.92
CA ASP A 53 7.22 17.66 -10.90
C ASP A 53 6.88 18.22 -12.28
N ARG A 54 7.56 17.75 -13.33
CA ARG A 54 7.28 18.15 -14.72
C ARG A 54 5.86 17.80 -15.16
N ASN A 55 5.34 16.68 -14.69
CA ASN A 55 4.02 16.17 -15.03
C ASN A 55 2.91 16.62 -14.06
N GLY A 56 3.23 17.38 -13.01
CA GLY A 56 2.26 17.78 -11.99
C GLY A 56 1.71 16.59 -11.18
N ILE A 57 2.49 15.53 -11.01
CA ILE A 57 2.12 14.32 -10.27
C ILE A 57 2.60 14.42 -8.83
N GLU A 58 1.71 14.15 -7.88
CA GLU A 58 2.02 14.00 -6.46
C GLU A 58 2.30 12.53 -6.12
N ILE A 59 3.44 12.26 -5.49
CA ILE A 59 3.76 10.96 -4.92
C ILE A 59 3.19 10.94 -3.51
N ILE A 60 2.16 10.11 -3.28
CA ILE A 60 1.50 10.06 -1.97
C ILE A 60 2.11 9.00 -1.06
N SER A 61 2.54 7.89 -1.64
CA SER A 61 3.13 6.76 -0.93
C SER A 61 4.24 6.10 -1.73
N ILE A 62 5.08 5.38 -1.01
CA ILE A 62 6.00 4.42 -1.61
C ILE A 62 5.72 3.02 -1.09
N HIS A 63 6.01 2.02 -1.90
CA HIS A 63 5.89 0.60 -1.58
C HIS A 63 7.24 -0.09 -1.84
N PRO A 64 7.92 -0.65 -0.82
CA PRO A 64 9.20 -1.31 -0.99
C PRO A 64 9.08 -2.67 -1.69
N TYR A 65 10.08 -3.01 -2.53
CA TYR A 65 10.18 -4.32 -3.18
C TYR A 65 10.48 -5.48 -2.21
N THR A 66 10.96 -5.17 -1.01
CA THR A 66 11.38 -6.17 0.00
C THR A 66 10.24 -6.73 0.83
N SER A 67 9.01 -6.41 0.50
CA SER A 67 7.82 -6.81 1.24
C SER A 67 7.72 -8.31 1.56
N LEU A 68 8.23 -9.19 0.69
CA LEU A 68 8.30 -10.63 0.95
C LEU A 68 9.35 -11.02 2.01
N MET A 69 10.31 -10.14 2.29
CA MET A 69 11.43 -10.39 3.23
C MET A 69 11.18 -9.79 4.61
N GLU A 70 10.17 -8.97 4.80
CA GLU A 70 9.88 -8.26 6.05
C GLU A 70 9.79 -9.19 7.25
N GLY A 71 9.03 -10.28 7.12
CA GLY A 71 8.91 -11.28 8.17
C GLY A 71 10.25 -11.94 8.57
N MET A 72 11.15 -12.12 7.60
CA MET A 72 12.46 -12.72 7.85
C MET A 72 13.47 -11.76 8.48
N LEU A 73 13.35 -10.47 8.16
CA LEU A 73 14.28 -9.44 8.63
C LEU A 73 13.78 -8.85 9.96
N LEU A 74 12.66 -8.16 9.93
CA LEU A 74 12.18 -7.34 11.04
C LEU A 74 11.65 -8.17 12.22
N PHE A 75 10.96 -9.28 11.93
CA PHE A 75 10.35 -10.15 12.94
C PHE A 75 11.19 -11.40 13.27
N SER A 76 12.46 -11.41 12.90
CA SER A 76 13.40 -12.51 13.17
C SER A 76 13.78 -12.59 14.64
N ASN A 77 13.94 -13.81 15.20
CA ASN A 77 14.53 -14.03 16.52
C ASN A 77 16.06 -13.76 16.56
N TYR A 78 16.68 -13.43 15.44
CA TYR A 78 18.09 -13.12 15.33
C TYR A 78 18.29 -11.59 15.27
N ALA A 79 18.72 -10.99 16.40
CA ALA A 79 18.78 -9.54 16.56
C ALA A 79 19.44 -8.77 15.41
N ARG A 80 20.59 -9.27 14.89
CA ARG A 80 21.28 -8.62 13.77
C ARG A 80 20.44 -8.53 12.51
N ARG A 81 19.54 -9.50 12.23
CA ARG A 81 18.62 -9.41 11.10
C ARG A 81 17.63 -8.26 11.29
N THR A 82 17.13 -8.11 12.52
CA THR A 82 16.23 -7.01 12.85
C THR A 82 16.94 -5.66 12.70
N GLU A 83 18.18 -5.53 13.15
CA GLU A 83 19.02 -4.33 13.00
C GLU A 83 19.26 -3.99 11.52
N ASP A 84 19.60 -4.99 10.70
CA ASP A 84 19.80 -4.83 9.26
C ASP A 84 18.47 -4.43 8.58
N GLY A 85 17.35 -5.07 8.96
CA GLY A 85 16.02 -4.73 8.46
C GLY A 85 15.60 -3.29 8.80
N LEU A 86 15.83 -2.85 10.03
CA LEU A 86 15.57 -1.47 10.44
C LEU A 86 16.46 -0.47 9.69
N THR A 87 17.72 -0.82 9.44
CA THR A 87 18.64 0.00 8.64
C THR A 87 18.11 0.16 7.20
N GLN A 88 17.63 -0.94 6.61
CA GLN A 88 17.04 -0.94 5.28
C GLN A 88 15.76 -0.10 5.23
N TYR A 89 14.88 -0.25 6.23
CA TYR A 89 13.65 0.54 6.31
C TYR A 89 13.91 2.03 6.50
N ARG A 90 14.94 2.42 7.24
CA ARG A 90 15.35 3.82 7.34
C ARG A 90 15.76 4.40 5.97
N LYS A 91 16.43 3.61 5.12
CA LYS A 91 16.74 4.02 3.74
C LYS A 91 15.45 4.27 2.95
N TYR A 92 14.45 3.39 3.06
CA TYR A 92 13.16 3.56 2.39
C TYR A 92 12.41 4.80 2.88
N MET A 93 12.37 5.02 4.19
CA MET A 93 11.72 6.20 4.78
C MET A 93 12.36 7.52 4.30
N ARG A 94 13.69 7.55 4.19
CA ARG A 94 14.41 8.71 3.63
C ARG A 94 14.12 8.91 2.14
N ALA A 95 13.98 7.84 1.39
CA ALA A 95 13.58 7.92 -0.02
C ALA A 95 12.16 8.49 -0.14
N ALA A 96 11.22 8.02 0.69
CA ALA A 96 9.86 8.55 0.76
C ALA A 96 9.87 10.06 1.04
N ALA A 97 10.61 10.49 2.08
CA ALA A 97 10.74 11.91 2.45
C ALA A 97 11.36 12.75 1.31
N ARG A 98 12.41 12.24 0.64
CA ARG A 98 13.05 12.92 -0.50
C ARG A 98 12.09 13.11 -1.68
N LEU A 99 11.22 12.12 -1.93
CA LEU A 99 10.20 12.19 -2.99
C LEU A 99 8.99 13.04 -2.60
N GLY A 100 8.86 13.45 -1.33
CA GLY A 100 7.71 14.18 -0.80
C GLY A 100 6.50 13.28 -0.53
N ALA A 101 6.69 11.97 -0.45
CA ALA A 101 5.63 11.03 -0.09
C ALA A 101 5.22 11.20 1.39
N GLN A 102 3.94 10.96 1.67
CA GLN A 102 3.39 11.03 3.02
C GLN A 102 3.41 9.67 3.72
N TYR A 103 3.35 8.58 2.94
CA TYR A 103 3.17 7.23 3.46
C TYR A 103 4.22 6.26 2.93
N LEU A 104 4.52 5.25 3.75
CA LEU A 104 5.23 4.04 3.35
C LEU A 104 4.32 2.85 3.60
N THR A 105 3.95 2.14 2.54
CA THR A 105 3.13 0.92 2.59
C THR A 105 3.97 -0.24 3.09
N PHE A 106 3.45 -0.99 4.08
CA PHE A 106 4.15 -2.04 4.80
C PHE A 106 3.29 -3.30 4.87
N HIS A 107 3.85 -4.44 4.46
CA HIS A 107 3.14 -5.73 4.49
C HIS A 107 3.13 -6.38 5.88
N GLY A 108 4.21 -6.20 6.65
CA GLY A 108 4.30 -6.70 8.01
C GLY A 108 4.75 -8.14 8.15
N GLU A 109 4.39 -8.73 9.26
CA GLU A 109 4.83 -10.06 9.65
C GLU A 109 4.17 -11.14 8.81
N ARG A 110 4.99 -11.97 8.15
CA ARG A 110 4.52 -13.09 7.33
C ARG A 110 3.92 -14.17 8.23
N PHE A 111 2.76 -14.70 7.83
CA PHE A 111 2.17 -15.86 8.49
C PHE A 111 2.89 -17.16 8.07
N MET A 112 3.49 -17.85 9.02
CA MET A 112 4.16 -19.12 8.80
C MET A 112 3.26 -20.26 9.26
N ALA A 113 3.12 -21.31 8.45
CA ALA A 113 2.18 -22.41 8.68
C ALA A 113 2.37 -23.19 10.00
N GLN A 114 3.51 -23.01 10.67
CA GLN A 114 3.84 -23.66 11.95
C GLN A 114 3.65 -22.75 13.17
N GLU A 115 3.24 -21.48 12.94
CA GLU A 115 3.05 -20.48 13.99
C GLU A 115 1.56 -20.25 14.24
N THR A 116 1.22 -19.88 15.45
CA THR A 116 -0.11 -19.34 15.72
C THR A 116 -0.16 -17.85 15.34
N LEU A 117 -1.34 -17.36 14.95
CA LEU A 117 -1.51 -15.98 14.50
C LEU A 117 -1.03 -14.94 15.54
N PHE A 118 -1.25 -15.24 16.81
CA PHE A 118 -0.99 -14.32 17.93
C PHE A 118 0.28 -14.65 18.71
N GLU A 119 1.16 -15.46 18.15
CA GLU A 119 2.44 -15.79 18.77
C GLU A 119 3.39 -14.59 18.74
N HIS A 120 4.09 -14.35 19.87
CA HIS A 120 5.09 -13.28 20.01
C HIS A 120 4.57 -11.84 19.80
N MET A 121 3.32 -11.56 20.11
CA MET A 121 2.70 -10.24 19.89
C MET A 121 3.45 -9.08 20.58
N GLU A 122 3.99 -9.27 21.79
CA GLU A 122 4.76 -8.22 22.48
C GLU A 122 5.94 -7.73 21.63
N ARG A 123 6.70 -8.65 21.08
CA ARG A 123 7.80 -8.31 20.18
C ARG A 123 7.30 -7.68 18.89
N THR A 124 6.20 -8.18 18.36
CA THR A 124 5.56 -7.58 17.19
C THR A 124 5.25 -6.11 17.46
N TYR A 125 4.66 -5.77 18.61
CA TYR A 125 4.36 -4.39 18.98
C TYR A 125 5.64 -3.53 19.07
N GLU A 126 6.72 -4.05 19.66
CA GLU A 126 8.01 -3.35 19.74
C GLU A 126 8.57 -3.01 18.35
N VAL A 127 8.47 -3.93 17.39
CA VAL A 127 8.91 -3.68 16.01
C VAL A 127 8.06 -2.59 15.37
N TYR A 128 6.73 -2.64 15.52
CA TYR A 128 5.85 -1.61 14.96
C TYR A 128 6.08 -0.24 15.59
N HIS A 129 6.23 -0.14 16.90
CA HIS A 129 6.59 1.12 17.57
C HIS A 129 7.90 1.69 17.01
N THR A 130 8.93 0.83 16.91
CA THR A 130 10.23 1.25 16.36
C THR A 130 10.10 1.78 14.93
N LEU A 131 9.35 1.08 14.07
CA LEU A 131 9.13 1.50 12.68
C LEU A 131 8.31 2.80 12.59
N CYS A 132 7.28 2.95 13.41
CA CYS A 132 6.48 4.18 13.45
C CYS A 132 7.30 5.38 13.93
N ASP A 133 8.12 5.21 14.97
CA ASP A 133 9.03 6.26 15.45
C ASP A 133 10.05 6.66 14.40
N MET A 134 10.63 5.67 13.71
CA MET A 134 11.57 5.92 12.60
C MET A 134 10.91 6.69 11.45
N ALA A 135 9.69 6.31 11.08
CA ALA A 135 8.93 6.98 10.04
C ALA A 135 8.64 8.43 10.43
N GLN A 136 8.21 8.67 11.68
CA GLN A 136 7.96 10.00 12.21
C GLN A 136 9.22 10.88 12.20
N GLN A 137 10.38 10.32 12.53
CA GLN A 137 11.67 11.04 12.47
C GLN A 137 12.01 11.54 11.06
N GLU A 138 11.60 10.80 10.03
CA GLU A 138 11.81 11.20 8.62
C GLU A 138 10.59 11.98 8.05
N GLY A 139 9.60 12.31 8.88
CA GLY A 139 8.41 13.10 8.50
C GLY A 139 7.38 12.36 7.67
N ILE A 140 7.38 11.02 7.69
CA ILE A 140 6.42 10.18 6.99
C ILE A 140 5.61 9.30 7.96
N THR A 141 4.61 8.63 7.45
CA THR A 141 3.75 7.72 8.23
C THR A 141 3.83 6.29 7.67
N LEU A 142 4.07 5.32 8.55
CA LEU A 142 3.96 3.90 8.20
C LEU A 142 2.49 3.51 8.07
N THR A 143 2.12 2.83 6.99
CA THR A 143 0.78 2.29 6.79
C THR A 143 0.81 0.77 6.61
N GLN A 144 0.23 0.04 7.56
CA GLN A 144 0.09 -1.42 7.49
C GLN A 144 -0.98 -1.81 6.49
N GLU A 145 -0.65 -2.64 5.53
CA GLU A 145 -1.57 -3.23 4.56
C GLU A 145 -2.12 -4.59 5.06
N ASN A 146 -3.38 -4.89 4.74
CA ASN A 146 -3.98 -6.20 4.98
C ASN A 146 -3.54 -7.20 3.91
N VAL A 147 -2.52 -7.98 4.17
CA VAL A 147 -1.89 -8.86 3.18
C VAL A 147 -2.22 -10.33 3.43
N ALA A 148 -2.72 -11.03 2.40
CA ALA A 148 -3.26 -12.38 2.51
C ALA A 148 -2.27 -13.45 3.00
N TRP A 149 -0.97 -13.27 2.81
CA TRP A 149 0.08 -14.18 3.30
C TRP A 149 0.81 -13.67 4.57
N CYS A 150 0.35 -12.54 5.13
CA CYS A 150 0.85 -11.99 6.38
C CYS A 150 -0.15 -12.23 7.52
N LYS A 151 0.27 -12.01 8.76
CA LYS A 151 -0.64 -12.04 9.92
C LYS A 151 -1.75 -11.00 9.80
N SER A 152 -1.50 -9.89 9.08
CA SER A 152 -2.49 -8.84 8.75
C SER A 152 -3.65 -9.31 7.87
N ARG A 153 -3.64 -10.55 7.39
CA ARG A 153 -4.79 -11.21 6.75
C ARG A 153 -6.00 -11.34 7.65
N ASP A 154 -5.79 -11.32 8.96
CA ASP A 154 -6.84 -11.48 9.96
C ASP A 154 -7.18 -10.10 10.57
N PRO A 155 -8.45 -9.65 10.47
CA PRO A 155 -8.86 -8.39 11.08
C PRO A 155 -8.62 -8.32 12.59
N GLU A 156 -8.67 -9.47 13.31
CA GLU A 156 -8.39 -9.51 14.75
C GLU A 156 -6.93 -9.17 15.07
N TYR A 157 -5.98 -9.63 14.25
CA TYR A 157 -4.59 -9.23 14.38
C TYR A 157 -4.40 -7.71 14.21
N LEU A 158 -5.08 -7.12 13.22
CA LEU A 158 -5.06 -5.67 13.02
C LEU A 158 -5.74 -4.93 14.18
N ARG A 159 -6.80 -5.50 14.80
CA ARG A 159 -7.44 -4.93 15.97
C ARG A 159 -6.47 -4.83 17.15
N LEU A 160 -5.71 -5.89 17.42
CA LEU A 160 -4.68 -5.89 18.46
C LEU A 160 -3.58 -4.85 18.17
N LEU A 161 -3.12 -4.73 16.92
CA LEU A 161 -2.19 -3.68 16.52
C LEU A 161 -2.79 -2.27 16.72
N THR A 162 -4.07 -2.09 16.37
CA THR A 162 -4.77 -0.82 16.57
C THR A 162 -4.81 -0.42 18.06
N GLU A 163 -5.00 -1.37 18.95
CA GLU A 163 -5.05 -1.13 20.39
C GLU A 163 -3.67 -0.83 20.99
N GLN A 164 -2.65 -1.55 20.56
CA GLN A 164 -1.31 -1.50 21.17
C GLN A 164 -0.36 -0.51 20.51
N VAL A 165 -0.58 -0.16 19.22
CA VAL A 165 0.26 0.77 18.45
C VAL A 165 -0.60 1.95 17.96
N PRO A 166 -0.86 2.96 18.81
CA PRO A 166 -1.78 4.05 18.48
C PRO A 166 -1.32 4.94 17.34
N GLU A 167 -0.02 5.02 17.05
CA GLU A 167 0.57 5.77 15.95
C GLU A 167 0.44 5.08 14.58
N LEU A 168 0.20 3.76 14.53
CA LEU A 168 0.07 3.00 13.30
C LEU A 168 -1.12 3.48 12.47
N ARG A 169 -0.94 3.52 11.16
CA ARG A 169 -1.97 3.80 10.16
C ARG A 169 -2.10 2.63 9.20
N TYR A 170 -3.10 2.68 8.32
CA TYR A 170 -3.48 1.52 7.51
C TYR A 170 -3.63 1.87 6.04
N THR A 171 -3.30 0.89 5.20
CA THR A 171 -3.69 0.79 3.79
C THR A 171 -4.66 -0.39 3.66
N LEU A 172 -5.86 -0.14 3.13
CA LEU A 172 -6.83 -1.20 2.82
C LEU A 172 -6.62 -1.67 1.38
N ASP A 173 -6.21 -2.91 1.21
CA ASP A 173 -6.14 -3.54 -0.11
C ASP A 173 -7.32 -4.50 -0.31
N ILE A 174 -8.13 -4.20 -1.34
CA ILE A 174 -9.34 -4.98 -1.68
C ILE A 174 -8.97 -6.36 -2.23
N LYS A 175 -7.93 -6.46 -3.06
CA LYS A 175 -7.41 -7.70 -3.63
C LYS A 175 -6.94 -8.66 -2.53
N GLN A 176 -6.23 -8.12 -1.54
CA GLN A 176 -5.71 -8.90 -0.44
C GLN A 176 -6.81 -9.35 0.52
N ALA A 177 -7.83 -8.52 0.76
CA ALA A 177 -9.01 -8.92 1.52
C ALA A 177 -9.70 -10.12 0.86
N ASN A 178 -9.98 -10.05 -0.43
CA ASN A 178 -10.58 -11.13 -1.20
C ASN A 178 -9.75 -12.42 -1.14
N ARG A 179 -8.42 -12.34 -1.31
CA ARG A 179 -7.49 -13.48 -1.22
C ARG A 179 -7.42 -14.10 0.18
N ALA A 180 -7.63 -13.30 1.20
CA ALA A 180 -7.72 -13.79 2.59
C ALA A 180 -9.06 -14.47 2.89
N GLY A 181 -10.02 -14.46 1.95
CA GLY A 181 -11.38 -14.95 2.15
C GLY A 181 -12.21 -14.06 3.07
N GLN A 182 -11.84 -12.78 3.20
CA GLN A 182 -12.50 -11.80 4.04
C GLN A 182 -13.20 -10.74 3.17
N HIS A 183 -14.32 -10.24 3.65
CA HIS A 183 -14.92 -9.05 3.05
C HIS A 183 -14.15 -7.80 3.51
N TRP A 184 -13.89 -6.86 2.60
CA TRP A 184 -13.12 -5.64 2.89
C TRP A 184 -13.69 -4.81 4.07
N SER A 185 -15.01 -4.88 4.31
CA SER A 185 -15.63 -4.15 5.42
C SER A 185 -15.11 -4.57 6.79
N ALA A 186 -14.75 -5.85 6.98
CA ALA A 186 -14.19 -6.33 8.24
C ALA A 186 -12.87 -5.63 8.59
N TYR A 187 -12.05 -5.33 7.58
CA TYR A 187 -10.84 -4.54 7.75
C TYR A 187 -11.15 -3.06 7.98
N LEU A 188 -12.09 -2.51 7.21
CA LEU A 188 -12.49 -1.11 7.35
C LEU A 188 -13.03 -0.80 8.75
N ASP A 189 -13.80 -1.73 9.34
CA ASP A 189 -14.32 -1.60 10.71
C ASP A 189 -13.19 -1.53 11.76
N VAL A 190 -12.09 -2.24 11.55
CA VAL A 190 -10.91 -2.19 12.43
C VAL A 190 -10.03 -0.97 12.17
N MET A 191 -9.75 -0.68 10.91
CA MET A 191 -8.88 0.44 10.50
C MET A 191 -9.51 1.80 10.83
N GLY A 192 -10.81 1.92 10.64
CA GLY A 192 -11.61 3.08 11.01
C GLY A 192 -11.00 4.40 10.53
N ASN A 193 -10.92 5.38 11.42
CA ASN A 193 -10.31 6.68 11.15
C ASN A 193 -8.78 6.68 11.03
N ARG A 194 -8.12 5.52 11.18
CA ARG A 194 -6.67 5.35 10.97
C ARG A 194 -6.33 4.94 9.53
N LEU A 195 -7.33 4.65 8.70
CA LEU A 195 -7.14 4.39 7.28
C LEU A 195 -6.56 5.64 6.58
N ARG A 196 -5.52 5.46 5.76
CA ARG A 196 -4.84 6.54 5.04
C ARG A 196 -4.75 6.32 3.54
N ASN A 197 -4.80 5.06 3.11
CA ASN A 197 -4.71 4.71 1.70
C ASN A 197 -5.63 3.52 1.40
N ILE A 198 -6.08 3.42 0.16
CA ILE A 198 -6.86 2.28 -0.34
C ILE A 198 -6.23 1.83 -1.64
N HIS A 199 -5.86 0.56 -1.75
CA HIS A 199 -5.56 -0.11 -3.00
C HIS A 199 -6.85 -0.71 -3.55
N ILE A 200 -7.36 -0.10 -4.61
CA ILE A 200 -8.64 -0.45 -5.23
C ILE A 200 -8.44 -1.27 -6.49
N ASN A 201 -9.19 -2.33 -6.60
CA ASN A 201 -9.36 -3.16 -7.78
C ASN A 201 -10.80 -3.67 -7.83
N ASP A 202 -11.11 -4.50 -8.80
CA ASP A 202 -12.33 -5.31 -8.84
C ASP A 202 -11.99 -6.79 -8.64
N TYR A 203 -13.02 -7.61 -8.44
CA TYR A 203 -12.91 -9.06 -8.31
C TYR A 203 -14.24 -9.71 -8.68
N ASP A 204 -14.20 -11.01 -9.00
CA ASP A 204 -15.37 -11.86 -9.17
C ASP A 204 -15.22 -13.18 -8.40
N THR A 205 -16.05 -14.15 -8.68
CA THR A 205 -16.01 -15.48 -8.03
C THR A 205 -14.77 -16.30 -8.39
N THR A 206 -14.05 -15.94 -9.44
CA THR A 206 -12.90 -16.68 -9.99
C THR A 206 -11.59 -15.88 -9.97
N HIS A 207 -11.69 -14.54 -10.00
CA HIS A 207 -10.54 -13.65 -10.08
C HIS A 207 -10.52 -12.71 -8.89
N SER A 208 -9.43 -12.74 -8.14
CA SER A 208 -9.23 -11.82 -7.00
C SER A 208 -8.75 -10.43 -7.39
N CYS A 209 -8.39 -10.21 -8.65
CA CYS A 209 -7.86 -8.94 -9.14
C CYS A 209 -8.30 -8.73 -10.59
N LEU A 210 -9.13 -7.71 -10.80
CA LEU A 210 -9.60 -7.22 -12.09
C LEU A 210 -9.51 -5.69 -12.09
N LEU A 211 -9.54 -5.07 -13.26
CA LEU A 211 -9.71 -3.62 -13.34
C LEU A 211 -11.06 -3.20 -12.74
N PRO A 212 -11.13 -2.01 -12.08
CA PRO A 212 -12.39 -1.48 -11.61
C PRO A 212 -13.45 -1.40 -12.72
N GLY A 213 -14.61 -2.03 -12.44
CA GLY A 213 -15.74 -2.14 -13.37
C GLY A 213 -15.79 -3.44 -14.17
N GLU A 214 -14.81 -4.32 -14.07
CA GLU A 214 -14.78 -5.62 -14.77
C GLU A 214 -15.25 -6.80 -13.90
N GLY A 215 -15.57 -6.55 -12.64
CA GLY A 215 -15.98 -7.58 -11.68
C GLY A 215 -17.36 -7.31 -11.08
N SER A 216 -17.50 -7.67 -9.82
CA SER A 216 -18.76 -7.62 -9.09
C SER A 216 -18.70 -6.79 -7.80
N MET A 217 -17.65 -5.98 -7.63
CA MET A 217 -17.48 -5.15 -6.43
C MET A 217 -18.57 -4.08 -6.34
N ASP A 218 -19.20 -3.98 -5.16
CA ASP A 218 -20.17 -2.91 -4.87
C ASP A 218 -19.43 -1.63 -4.44
N TYR A 219 -19.09 -0.79 -5.42
CA TYR A 219 -18.44 0.49 -5.17
C TYR A 219 -19.33 1.48 -4.41
N ASP A 220 -20.64 1.43 -4.60
CA ASP A 220 -21.56 2.33 -3.90
C ASP A 220 -21.60 2.02 -2.40
N LEU A 221 -21.59 0.72 -2.05
CA LEU A 221 -21.47 0.29 -0.67
C LEU A 221 -20.11 0.69 -0.07
N LEU A 222 -19.01 0.56 -0.82
CA LEU A 222 -17.69 1.01 -0.36
C LEU A 222 -17.72 2.52 -0.08
N MET A 223 -18.18 3.34 -1.02
CA MET A 223 -18.23 4.80 -0.88
C MET A 223 -19.10 5.24 0.30
N GLN A 224 -20.25 4.59 0.52
CA GLN A 224 -21.10 4.83 1.70
C GLN A 224 -20.38 4.49 3.00
N SER A 225 -19.64 3.38 3.02
CA SER A 225 -18.88 2.95 4.20
C SER A 225 -17.72 3.92 4.50
N LEU A 226 -16.96 4.33 3.49
CA LEU A 226 -15.88 5.31 3.63
C LEU A 226 -16.40 6.66 4.15
N LYS A 227 -17.56 7.11 3.66
CA LYS A 227 -18.21 8.33 4.13
C LYS A 227 -18.59 8.25 5.62
N ARG A 228 -19.04 7.08 6.10
CA ARG A 228 -19.35 6.84 7.52
C ARG A 228 -18.11 7.04 8.41
N TYR A 229 -16.92 6.64 7.93
CA TYR A 229 -15.65 6.84 8.63
C TYR A 229 -14.99 8.19 8.34
N GLN A 230 -15.68 9.10 7.61
CA GLN A 230 -15.17 10.42 7.23
C GLN A 230 -13.81 10.33 6.49
N TYR A 231 -13.65 9.27 5.67
CA TYR A 231 -12.43 9.07 4.91
C TYR A 231 -12.31 10.11 3.79
N ASP A 232 -11.28 10.94 3.84
CA ASP A 232 -10.99 11.98 2.84
C ASP A 232 -9.53 11.95 2.40
N HIS A 233 -9.01 10.77 2.16
CA HIS A 233 -7.65 10.56 1.64
C HIS A 233 -7.69 10.10 0.18
N GLN A 234 -6.73 9.29 -0.24
CA GLN A 234 -6.62 8.79 -1.60
C GLN A 234 -7.09 7.34 -1.74
N MET A 235 -7.46 7.02 -2.97
CA MET A 235 -7.74 5.67 -3.44
C MET A 235 -6.86 5.44 -4.66
N LEU A 236 -6.05 4.39 -4.66
CA LEU A 236 -5.10 4.09 -5.71
C LEU A 236 -5.53 2.81 -6.45
N ILE A 237 -5.71 2.88 -7.75
CA ILE A 237 -5.87 1.66 -8.55
C ILE A 237 -4.59 0.83 -8.42
N GLU A 238 -4.75 -0.43 -8.01
CA GLU A 238 -3.65 -1.38 -7.93
C GLU A 238 -4.04 -2.74 -8.47
N VAL A 239 -3.63 -2.99 -9.71
CA VAL A 239 -3.84 -4.24 -10.45
C VAL A 239 -2.52 -4.72 -11.04
N TYR A 240 -2.50 -5.88 -11.67
CA TYR A 240 -1.34 -6.37 -12.41
C TYR A 240 -1.40 -5.91 -13.86
N SER A 241 -0.24 -5.78 -14.51
CA SER A 241 -0.16 -5.46 -15.94
C SER A 241 -0.90 -6.47 -16.83
N ALA A 242 -1.09 -7.69 -16.35
CA ALA A 242 -1.87 -8.73 -17.03
C ALA A 242 -3.40 -8.52 -16.96
N ASN A 243 -3.89 -7.59 -16.14
CA ASN A 243 -5.32 -7.30 -16.01
C ASN A 243 -5.87 -6.34 -17.08
N PHE A 244 -5.02 -5.81 -17.95
CA PHE A 244 -5.43 -4.95 -19.06
C PHE A 244 -4.51 -5.14 -20.26
N SER A 245 -5.01 -4.85 -21.46
CA SER A 245 -4.26 -4.99 -22.72
C SER A 245 -3.87 -3.64 -23.33
N ASP A 246 -4.57 -2.57 -22.97
CA ASP A 246 -4.28 -1.22 -23.43
C ASP A 246 -4.67 -0.15 -22.40
N ASP A 247 -4.17 1.05 -22.63
CA ASP A 247 -4.31 2.21 -21.73
C ASP A 247 -5.75 2.71 -21.61
N SER A 248 -6.59 2.52 -22.62
CA SER A 248 -7.99 2.96 -22.58
C SER A 248 -8.80 2.23 -21.52
N GLN A 249 -8.46 0.96 -21.24
CA GLN A 249 -9.11 0.19 -20.18
C GLN A 249 -8.80 0.80 -18.80
N VAL A 250 -7.55 1.20 -18.56
CA VAL A 250 -7.13 1.88 -17.32
C VAL A 250 -7.81 3.24 -17.18
N GLN A 251 -7.93 3.99 -18.29
CA GLN A 251 -8.67 5.27 -18.30
C GLN A 251 -10.16 5.07 -17.97
N CYS A 252 -10.82 4.10 -18.60
CA CYS A 252 -12.21 3.76 -18.31
C CYS A 252 -12.43 3.39 -16.83
N ALA A 253 -11.55 2.56 -16.26
CA ALA A 253 -11.57 2.22 -14.84
C ALA A 253 -11.41 3.46 -13.94
N GLY A 254 -10.51 4.37 -14.32
CA GLY A 254 -10.31 5.64 -13.65
C GLY A 254 -11.57 6.53 -13.71
N ASP A 255 -12.21 6.65 -14.87
CA ASP A 255 -13.40 7.47 -15.05
C ASP A 255 -14.62 6.92 -14.28
N LEU A 256 -14.78 5.58 -14.27
CA LEU A 256 -15.78 4.92 -13.45
C LEU A 256 -15.63 5.28 -11.97
N LEU A 257 -14.40 5.18 -11.44
CA LEU A 257 -14.15 5.49 -10.03
C LEU A 257 -14.31 6.98 -9.74
N ARG A 258 -13.83 7.89 -10.62
CA ARG A 258 -14.02 9.35 -10.46
C ARG A 258 -15.49 9.72 -10.36
N ALA A 259 -16.35 9.06 -11.14
CA ALA A 259 -17.81 9.29 -11.09
C ALA A 259 -18.45 8.84 -9.76
N LYS A 260 -17.78 8.00 -8.97
CA LYS A 260 -18.23 7.50 -7.66
C LYS A 260 -17.68 8.32 -6.48
N LEU A 261 -16.59 9.08 -6.69
CA LEU A 261 -16.01 9.92 -5.63
C LEU A 261 -16.94 11.07 -5.24
N TYR A 262 -16.92 11.46 -3.98
CA TYR A 262 -17.66 12.60 -3.41
C TYR A 262 -16.71 13.70 -2.89
#